data_7b65503860c1e4fd96b0c72998bd2046
#
_entry.id   7b65503860c1e4fd96b0c72998bd2046
#
_cell.length_a   1.000
_cell.length_b   1.000
_cell.length_c   1.000
_cell.angle_alpha   90.00
_cell.angle_beta   90.00
_cell.angle_gamma   90.00
#
_symmetry.space_group_name_H-M   'P 1'
#
loop_
_entity.id
_entity.type
_entity.pdbx_description
1 polymer ?
#
loop_
_entity_poly.entity_id
_entity_poly.type
_entity_poly.pdbx_seq_one_letter_code
_entity_poly.pdbx_strand_id
1 'polypeptide(L)'
;MGLDQYLFTQENEGEEATQAFYWRKHPDLHGFFAREWVAINPNKEETDFNCETLYLTTEILERLEKALLPSGNESLPKTQGFFFGHSDGYYADQDLKALEFAKGALRKGHKVFYTSWW
;
A
#
# COMPACT_ATOMS: atom_id res chain seq x y z
N MET A 1 -16.88 -3.57 -9.79
CA MET A 1 -15.61 -2.96 -10.17
C MET A 1 -15.32 -1.79 -9.29
N GLY A 2 -14.07 -1.41 -9.17
CA GLY A 2 -13.59 -0.37 -8.29
C GLY A 2 -12.27 -0.81 -7.69
N LEU A 3 -11.62 0.07 -6.96
CA LEU A 3 -10.32 -0.20 -6.38
C LEU A 3 -10.48 -0.89 -5.02
N ASP A 4 -10.08 -2.15 -4.96
CA ASP A 4 -10.00 -2.92 -3.72
C ASP A 4 -8.52 -3.15 -3.40
N GLN A 5 -8.13 -2.88 -2.16
CA GLN A 5 -6.73 -2.80 -1.74
C GLN A 5 -6.52 -3.63 -0.49
N TYR A 6 -5.42 -4.36 -0.44
CA TYR A 6 -5.14 -5.31 0.64
C TYR A 6 -3.71 -5.22 1.11
N LEU A 7 -3.51 -5.29 2.41
CA LEU A 7 -2.20 -5.50 3.03
C LEU A 7 -2.20 -6.88 3.68
N PHE A 8 -1.22 -7.70 3.31
CA PHE A 8 -1.06 -9.04 3.85
C PHE A 8 0.24 -9.17 4.61
N THR A 9 0.24 -10.10 5.57
CA THR A 9 1.48 -10.53 6.23
C THR A 9 1.65 -12.03 6.07
N GLN A 10 2.90 -12.48 6.09
CA GLN A 10 3.25 -13.89 6.04
C GLN A 10 4.37 -14.12 7.04
N GLU A 11 4.12 -14.95 8.06
CA GLU A 11 5.09 -15.17 9.13
C GLU A 11 6.30 -15.96 8.65
N ASN A 12 6.05 -17.02 7.89
CA ASN A 12 7.11 -17.88 7.37
C ASN A 12 6.85 -18.20 5.90
N GLU A 13 7.94 -18.41 5.16
CA GLU A 13 7.84 -18.78 3.78
C GLU A 13 7.11 -20.12 3.65
N GLY A 14 6.17 -20.18 2.71
CA GLY A 14 5.34 -21.36 2.51
C GLY A 14 4.06 -21.42 3.32
N GLU A 15 3.88 -20.53 4.30
CA GLU A 15 2.63 -20.42 5.04
C GLU A 15 1.65 -19.51 4.29
N GLU A 16 0.37 -19.63 4.61
CA GLU A 16 -0.63 -18.73 4.05
C GLU A 16 -0.43 -17.30 4.54
N ALA A 17 -0.59 -16.35 3.63
CA ALA A 17 -0.60 -14.94 4.00
C ALA A 17 -1.93 -14.60 4.67
N THR A 18 -1.87 -13.70 5.64
CA THR A 18 -3.04 -13.24 6.39
C THR A 18 -3.35 -11.79 6.01
N GLN A 19 -4.60 -11.52 5.65
CA GLN A 19 -5.02 -10.15 5.37
C GLN A 19 -5.05 -9.36 6.68
N ALA A 20 -4.27 -8.29 6.73
CA ALA A 20 -4.19 -7.43 7.91
C ALA A 20 -5.04 -6.18 7.76
N PHE A 21 -5.08 -5.59 6.57
CA PHE A 21 -5.82 -4.37 6.30
C PHE A 21 -6.49 -4.43 4.95
N TYR A 22 -7.56 -3.67 4.81
CA TYR A 22 -8.33 -3.54 3.59
C TYR A 22 -8.75 -2.09 3.41
N TRP A 23 -8.59 -1.58 2.18
CA TRP A 23 -9.09 -0.27 1.79
C TRP A 23 -9.95 -0.42 0.55
N ARG A 24 -10.93 0.43 0.44
CA ARG A 24 -11.70 0.52 -0.79
C ARG A 24 -11.68 1.95 -1.28
N LYS A 25 -11.28 2.11 -2.55
CA LYS A 25 -11.25 3.43 -3.21
C LYS A 25 -10.41 4.45 -2.45
N HIS A 26 -9.19 4.06 -2.11
CA HIS A 26 -8.18 4.98 -1.56
C HIS A 26 -7.06 5.18 -2.59
N PRO A 27 -7.33 5.96 -3.67
CA PRO A 27 -6.41 6.03 -4.81
C PRO A 27 -5.07 6.65 -4.48
N ASP A 28 -5.01 7.58 -3.53
CA ASP A 28 -3.75 8.25 -3.20
C ASP A 28 -2.76 7.26 -2.56
N LEU A 29 -3.23 6.38 -1.69
CA LEU A 29 -2.39 5.33 -1.12
C LEU A 29 -1.99 4.32 -2.20
N HIS A 30 -2.94 3.92 -3.04
CA HIS A 30 -2.65 3.01 -4.14
C HIS A 30 -1.60 3.60 -5.08
N GLY A 31 -1.72 4.87 -5.43
CA GLY A 31 -0.76 5.53 -6.30
C GLY A 31 0.63 5.57 -5.71
N PHE A 32 0.74 5.76 -4.39
CA PHE A 32 2.03 5.67 -3.70
C PHE A 32 2.67 4.30 -3.94
N PHE A 33 1.94 3.22 -3.68
CA PHE A 33 2.48 1.87 -3.85
C PHE A 33 2.74 1.53 -5.32
N ALA A 34 1.89 2.01 -6.24
CA ALA A 34 2.09 1.77 -7.66
C ALA A 34 3.41 2.41 -8.13
N ARG A 35 3.71 3.61 -7.68
CA ARG A 35 4.97 4.29 -8.03
C ARG A 35 6.18 3.56 -7.44
N GLU A 36 6.05 3.02 -6.22
CA GLU A 36 7.13 2.21 -5.63
C GLU A 36 7.36 0.93 -6.45
N TRP A 37 6.27 0.30 -6.89
CA TRP A 37 6.36 -0.90 -7.71
C TRP A 37 7.02 -0.63 -9.06
N VAL A 38 6.65 0.47 -9.71
CA VAL A 38 7.26 0.87 -10.99
C VAL A 38 8.75 1.16 -10.80
N ALA A 39 9.14 1.75 -9.66
CA ALA A 39 10.55 2.04 -9.40
C ALA A 39 11.42 0.79 -9.40
N ILE A 40 10.89 -0.34 -8.97
CA ILE A 40 11.61 -1.63 -8.98
C ILE A 40 11.29 -2.47 -10.21
N ASN A 41 10.39 -2.00 -11.08
CA ASN A 41 10.01 -2.66 -12.33
C ASN A 41 10.02 -1.62 -13.46
N PRO A 42 11.19 -1.11 -13.86
CA PRO A 42 11.27 0.08 -14.71
C PRO A 42 10.70 -0.08 -16.11
N ASN A 43 10.43 -1.32 -16.54
CA ASN A 43 9.82 -1.58 -17.84
C ASN A 43 8.29 -1.66 -17.77
N LYS A 44 7.72 -1.39 -16.59
CA LYS A 44 6.27 -1.47 -16.36
C LYS A 44 5.69 -0.08 -16.13
N GLU A 45 4.38 0.02 -16.28
CA GLU A 45 3.62 1.23 -15.99
C GLU A 45 2.72 0.99 -14.77
N GLU A 46 2.20 2.07 -14.19
CA GLU A 46 1.32 1.96 -13.02
C GLU A 46 0.08 1.12 -13.29
N THR A 47 -0.44 1.14 -14.52
CA THR A 47 -1.58 0.33 -14.91
C THR A 47 -1.30 -1.17 -14.92
N ASP A 48 -0.03 -1.54 -15.05
CA ASP A 48 0.37 -2.96 -15.01
C ASP A 48 0.32 -3.53 -13.60
N PHE A 49 0.17 -2.69 -12.60
CA PHE A 49 0.17 -3.09 -11.19
C PHE A 49 -1.12 -3.80 -10.77
N ASN A 50 -2.16 -3.80 -11.60
CA ASN A 50 -3.41 -4.48 -11.29
C ASN A 50 -3.16 -5.97 -11.01
N CYS A 51 -3.58 -6.44 -9.83
CA CYS A 51 -3.40 -7.83 -9.38
C CYS A 51 -1.94 -8.24 -9.12
N GLU A 52 -1.00 -7.32 -9.16
CA GLU A 52 0.40 -7.60 -8.85
C GLU A 52 0.67 -7.39 -7.36
N THR A 53 1.80 -7.92 -6.91
CA THR A 53 2.19 -7.85 -5.50
C THR A 53 3.41 -6.96 -5.33
N LEU A 54 3.35 -6.05 -4.35
CA LEU A 54 4.49 -5.25 -3.93
C LEU A 54 4.91 -5.69 -2.53
N TYR A 55 6.09 -6.29 -2.40
CA TYR A 55 6.65 -6.60 -1.09
C TYR A 55 7.19 -5.31 -0.47
N LEU A 56 6.75 -5.01 0.74
CA LEU A 56 7.15 -3.79 1.42
C LEU A 56 8.49 -3.97 2.12
N THR A 57 9.32 -2.94 2.04
CA THR A 57 10.62 -2.90 2.68
C THR A 57 10.66 -1.76 3.69
N THR A 58 11.67 -1.74 4.55
CA THR A 58 11.87 -0.66 5.50
C THR A 58 11.95 0.69 4.77
N GLU A 59 12.64 0.73 3.64
CA GLU A 59 12.80 1.95 2.84
C GLU A 59 11.47 2.46 2.29
N ILE A 60 10.63 1.55 1.80
CA ILE A 60 9.28 1.92 1.32
C ILE A 60 8.46 2.48 2.47
N LEU A 61 8.50 1.83 3.63
CA LEU A 61 7.75 2.29 4.79
C LEU A 61 8.25 3.63 5.32
N GLU A 62 9.55 3.90 5.26
CA GLU A 62 10.08 5.21 5.61
C GLU A 62 9.54 6.31 4.69
N ARG A 63 9.48 6.04 3.38
CA ARG A 63 8.90 6.99 2.43
C ARG A 63 7.41 7.17 2.66
N LEU A 64 6.70 6.11 2.98
CA LEU A 64 5.27 6.19 3.30
C LEU A 64 5.05 7.03 4.56
N GLU A 65 5.87 6.84 5.58
CA GLU A 65 5.76 7.62 6.81
C GLU A 65 5.90 9.11 6.53
N LYS A 66 6.87 9.50 5.71
CA LYS A 66 7.05 10.90 5.33
C LYS A 66 5.85 11.45 4.56
N ALA A 67 5.20 10.61 3.77
CA ALA A 67 4.02 11.02 3.01
C ALA A 67 2.77 11.14 3.88
N LEU A 68 2.70 10.37 4.98
CA LEU A 68 1.54 10.38 5.87
C LEU A 68 1.64 11.40 7.00
N LEU A 69 2.86 11.72 7.45
CA LEU A 69 3.07 12.61 8.58
C LEU A 69 3.62 13.96 8.10
N PRO A 70 3.25 15.05 8.76
CA PRO A 70 2.31 15.18 9.87
C PRO A 70 0.84 15.32 9.46
N SER A 71 0.57 15.41 8.17
CA SER A 71 -0.76 15.76 7.64
C SER A 71 -1.65 14.57 7.33
N GLY A 72 -1.27 13.36 7.79
CA GLY A 72 -2.01 12.16 7.44
C GLY A 72 -1.94 11.91 5.93
N ASN A 73 -2.96 11.27 5.37
CA ASN A 73 -2.96 10.94 3.95
C ASN A 73 -3.07 12.15 3.02
N GLU A 74 -3.27 13.34 3.55
CA GLU A 74 -3.30 14.56 2.75
C GLU A 74 -1.94 14.86 2.11
N SER A 75 -0.85 14.35 2.70
CA SER A 75 0.50 14.52 2.15
C SER A 75 0.81 13.56 1.01
N LEU A 76 -0.05 12.57 0.77
CA LEU A 76 0.13 11.66 -0.36
C LEU A 76 -0.14 12.41 -1.67
N PRO A 77 0.70 12.19 -2.71
CA PRO A 77 0.39 12.75 -4.02
C PRO A 77 -0.97 12.27 -4.51
N LYS A 78 -1.73 13.17 -5.10
CA LYS A 78 -3.06 12.83 -5.59
C LYS A 78 -2.98 11.88 -6.77
N THR A 79 -3.82 10.88 -6.75
CA THR A 79 -3.90 9.85 -7.79
C THR A 79 -5.34 9.72 -8.25
N GLN A 80 -5.54 9.70 -9.55
CA GLN A 80 -6.87 9.57 -10.15
C GLN A 80 -6.91 8.39 -11.10
N GLY A 81 -8.05 7.74 -11.17
CA GLY A 81 -8.30 6.66 -12.09
C GLY A 81 -9.78 6.43 -12.23
N PHE A 82 -10.18 5.89 -13.36
CA PHE A 82 -11.59 5.76 -13.70
C PHE A 82 -12.42 5.03 -12.63
N PHE A 83 -11.85 3.98 -12.05
CA PHE A 83 -12.54 3.17 -11.04
C PHE A 83 -12.06 3.42 -9.62
N PHE A 84 -11.16 4.39 -9.42
CA PHE A 84 -10.47 4.52 -8.13
C PHE A 84 -11.30 5.29 -7.08
N GLY A 85 -12.12 6.24 -7.51
CA GLY A 85 -12.83 7.11 -6.58
C GLY A 85 -11.93 8.23 -6.07
N HIS A 86 -12.18 8.68 -4.84
CA HIS A 86 -11.44 9.77 -4.22
C HIS A 86 -10.94 9.37 -2.83
N SER A 87 -9.75 9.84 -2.49
CA SER A 87 -9.25 9.77 -1.12
C SER A 87 -9.75 11.02 -0.38
N ASP A 88 -10.55 10.82 0.65
CA ASP A 88 -11.22 11.92 1.37
C ASP A 88 -10.80 12.04 2.84
N GLY A 89 -9.72 11.35 3.22
CA GLY A 89 -9.26 11.35 4.60
C GLY A 89 -9.91 10.30 5.48
N TYR A 90 -10.87 9.57 4.97
CA TYR A 90 -11.57 8.53 5.73
C TYR A 90 -10.61 7.48 6.31
N TYR A 91 -9.57 7.16 5.57
CA TYR A 91 -8.61 6.14 5.97
C TYR A 91 -7.35 6.68 6.66
N ALA A 92 -7.33 7.97 7.04
CA ALA A 92 -6.11 8.55 7.61
C ALA A 92 -5.60 7.78 8.83
N ASP A 93 -6.48 7.43 9.77
CA ASP A 93 -6.07 6.65 10.94
C ASP A 93 -5.67 5.24 10.58
N GLN A 94 -6.39 4.61 9.64
CA GLN A 94 -6.06 3.26 9.19
C GLN A 94 -4.70 3.22 8.50
N ASP A 95 -4.38 4.24 7.70
CA ASP A 95 -3.09 4.33 7.03
C ASP A 95 -1.94 4.34 8.06
N LEU A 96 -2.08 5.12 9.13
CA LEU A 96 -1.07 5.18 10.18
C LEU A 96 -0.97 3.86 10.95
N LYS A 97 -2.10 3.24 11.24
CA LYS A 97 -2.11 1.93 11.90
C LYS A 97 -1.46 0.86 11.03
N ALA A 98 -1.74 0.88 9.73
CA ALA A 98 -1.15 -0.06 8.79
C ALA A 98 0.37 0.14 8.70
N LEU A 99 0.83 1.39 8.68
CA LEU A 99 2.25 1.71 8.69
C LEU A 99 2.95 1.12 9.92
N GLU A 100 2.40 1.37 11.11
CA GLU A 100 2.99 0.87 12.35
C GLU A 100 2.97 -0.66 12.41
N PHE A 101 1.87 -1.27 11.99
CA PHE A 101 1.75 -2.72 11.91
C PHE A 101 2.81 -3.31 10.97
N ALA A 102 2.97 -2.73 9.79
CA ALA A 102 3.93 -3.23 8.81
C ALA A 102 5.37 -3.11 9.33
N LYS A 103 5.71 -2.00 9.97
CA LYS A 103 7.03 -1.82 10.60
C LYS A 103 7.28 -2.91 11.64
N GLY A 104 6.29 -3.17 12.49
CA GLY A 104 6.41 -4.20 13.52
C GLY A 104 6.58 -5.60 12.94
N ALA A 105 5.82 -5.91 11.89
CA ALA A 105 5.92 -7.21 11.23
C ALA A 105 7.30 -7.41 10.59
N LEU A 106 7.84 -6.40 9.92
CA LEU A 106 9.19 -6.48 9.35
C LEU A 106 10.26 -6.66 10.43
N ARG A 107 10.11 -5.99 11.57
CA ARG A 107 11.05 -6.18 12.70
C ARG A 107 11.05 -7.59 13.24
N LYS A 108 9.92 -8.30 13.13
CA LYS A 108 9.78 -9.69 13.53
C LYS A 108 10.28 -10.68 12.46
N GLY A 109 10.69 -10.17 11.30
CA GLY A 109 11.12 -11.00 10.18
C GLY A 109 9.99 -11.53 9.31
N HIS A 110 8.78 -11.03 9.49
CA HIS A 110 7.65 -11.40 8.65
C HIS A 110 7.72 -10.67 7.32
N LYS A 111 7.14 -11.28 6.28
CA LYS A 111 6.94 -10.60 5.00
C LYS A 111 5.66 -9.79 5.07
N VAL A 112 5.68 -8.61 4.46
CA VAL A 112 4.50 -7.73 4.34
C VAL A 112 4.38 -7.34 2.88
N PHE A 113 3.18 -7.44 2.32
CA PHE A 113 3.00 -7.05 0.94
C PHE A 113 1.63 -6.43 0.69
N TYR A 114 1.60 -5.58 -0.32
CA TYR A 114 0.42 -4.86 -0.78
C TYR A 114 0.01 -5.42 -2.13
N THR A 115 -1.28 -5.61 -2.31
CA THR A 115 -1.85 -5.94 -3.62
C THR A 115 -3.21 -5.27 -3.77
N SER A 116 -3.65 -5.13 -5.00
CA SER A 116 -4.93 -4.50 -5.29
C SER A 116 -5.45 -4.99 -6.62
N TRP A 117 -6.74 -4.80 -6.82
CA TRP A 117 -7.31 -4.96 -8.14
C TRP A 117 -8.40 -3.92 -8.36
N TRP A 118 -8.62 -3.63 -9.64
CA TRP A 118 -9.63 -2.69 -10.05
C TRP A 118 -10.20 -3.05 -11.42
#